data_99f342d8685fc256619de18102a14cdf
#
_entry.id   99f342d8685fc256619de18102a14cdf
#
_cell.length_a   1.000
_cell.length_b   1.000
_cell.length_c   1.000
_cell.angle_alpha   90.00
_cell.angle_beta   90.00
_cell.angle_gamma   90.00
#
_symmetry.space_group_name_H-M   'P 1'
#
loop_
_entity.id
_entity.type
_entity.pdbx_description
1 polymer ?
#
loop_
_entity_poly.entity_id
_entity_poly.type
_entity_poly.pdbx_seq_one_letter_code
_entity_poly.pdbx_strand_id
1 'polypeptide(L)'
;MESSNNWDVFVHPSTLKLASFIETLLEPVICNKTAKKIELGLHEALVNAVVHGNLSDPSKVIRVRRILTPNWFIWQIQDEGIGIVKNKRSSTLPLEISAKSGRGIYLIHKCFDD
;
A
#
# COMPACT_ATOMS: atom_id res chain seq x y z
N MET A 1 17.37 20.06 -3.63
CA MET A 1 16.99 19.89 -3.51
C MET A 1 16.24 19.33 -3.31
N GLU A 2 15.91 19.05 -2.98
CA GLU A 2 15.40 18.58 -2.70
C GLU A 2 14.38 18.26 -2.86
N SER A 3 14.12 17.77 -3.00
CA SER A 3 13.30 17.53 -3.32
C SER A 3 12.27 17.32 -2.70
N SER A 4 11.58 17.47 -2.90
CA SER A 4 10.57 17.44 -2.20
C SER A 4 9.90 16.27 -2.28
N ASN A 5 9.97 15.47 -3.07
CA ASN A 5 9.30 14.40 -3.14
C ASN A 5 9.96 13.40 -2.63
N ASN A 6 9.86 12.87 -1.61
CA ASN A 6 10.53 11.85 -1.03
C ASN A 6 9.79 10.58 -1.05
N TRP A 7 9.39 10.11 -2.15
CA TRP A 7 8.75 8.83 -2.23
C TRP A 7 9.78 7.74 -2.28
N ASP A 8 9.62 6.75 -1.46
CA ASP A 8 10.46 5.56 -1.51
C ASP A 8 9.72 4.57 -2.37
N VAL A 9 10.39 3.86 -3.21
CA VAL A 9 9.76 2.94 -4.13
C VAL A 9 10.19 1.52 -3.84
N PHE A 10 9.24 0.61 -3.76
CA PHE A 10 9.51 -0.78 -3.49
C PHE A 10 8.84 -1.63 -4.55
N VAL A 11 9.49 -2.68 -4.99
CA VAL A 11 8.92 -3.56 -5.99
C VAL A 11 8.99 -4.98 -5.48
N HIS A 12 7.94 -5.73 -5.67
CA HIS A 12 7.88 -7.09 -5.16
C HIS A 12 7.18 -7.98 -6.18
N PRO A 13 7.60 -9.21 -6.34
CA PRO A 13 6.89 -10.10 -7.24
C PRO A 13 5.45 -10.28 -6.79
N SER A 14 4.57 -10.51 -7.73
CA SER A 14 3.17 -10.59 -7.40
C SER A 14 2.83 -11.95 -6.83
N THR A 15 3.20 -12.19 -5.61
CA THR A 15 2.90 -13.44 -4.94
C THR A 15 2.33 -13.14 -3.59
N LEU A 16 1.79 -14.12 -2.94
CA LEU A 16 1.22 -13.91 -1.62
C LEU A 16 2.22 -14.09 -0.49
N LYS A 17 3.49 -14.20 -0.80
CA LYS A 17 4.48 -14.27 0.24
C LYS A 17 4.81 -12.84 0.57
N LEU A 18 3.97 -12.21 1.35
CA LEU A 18 4.07 -10.79 1.58
C LEU A 18 4.59 -10.39 2.95
N ALA A 19 4.79 -11.33 3.82
CA ALA A 19 5.17 -10.99 5.19
C ALA A 19 6.39 -10.11 5.31
N SER A 20 7.48 -10.48 4.69
CA SER A 20 8.67 -9.68 4.83
C SER A 20 8.58 -8.39 4.06
N PHE A 21 7.81 -8.38 2.99
CA PHE A 21 7.64 -7.17 2.24
C PHE A 21 6.90 -6.15 3.10
N ILE A 22 5.86 -6.59 3.79
CA ILE A 22 5.09 -5.72 4.65
C ILE A 22 5.97 -5.22 5.79
N GLU A 23 6.80 -6.07 6.32
CA GLU A 23 7.70 -5.66 7.36
C GLU A 23 8.57 -4.53 6.89
N THR A 24 9.08 -4.61 5.69
CA THR A 24 9.91 -3.57 5.12
C THR A 24 9.14 -2.28 4.97
N LEU A 25 7.91 -2.38 4.51
CA LEU A 25 7.11 -1.20 4.29
C LEU A 25 6.77 -0.49 5.60
N LEU A 26 6.75 -1.23 6.69
CA LEU A 26 6.41 -0.65 7.96
C LEU A 26 7.60 -0.25 8.81
N GLU A 27 8.80 -0.52 8.34
CA GLU A 27 9.97 -0.21 9.11
C GLU A 27 10.00 1.11 9.81
N PRO A 28 9.63 2.20 9.20
CA PRO A 28 9.72 3.48 9.88
C PRO A 28 8.61 3.74 10.89
N VAL A 29 7.63 2.88 10.95
CA VAL A 29 6.51 3.12 11.84
C VAL A 29 6.84 2.50 13.17
N ILE A 30 7.26 3.33 14.14
CA ILE A 30 7.65 2.82 15.36
C ILE A 30 6.60 2.50 16.34
N CYS A 31 5.48 3.08 16.32
CA CYS A 31 4.42 2.79 17.28
C CYS A 31 3.75 1.47 16.95
N ASN A 32 3.85 0.52 17.83
CA ASN A 32 3.30 -0.80 17.59
C ASN A 32 1.82 -0.81 17.30
N LYS A 33 1.03 -0.01 17.99
CA LYS A 33 -0.35 0.01 17.74
C LYS A 33 -0.60 0.51 16.38
N THR A 34 0.06 1.54 15.93
CA THR A 34 -0.13 2.11 14.62
C THR A 34 0.33 1.12 13.57
N ALA A 35 1.46 0.50 13.80
CA ALA A 35 2.00 -0.45 12.83
C ALA A 35 1.03 -1.60 12.60
N LYS A 36 0.39 -2.11 13.65
CA LYS A 36 -0.51 -3.18 13.46
C LYS A 36 -1.72 -2.79 12.67
N LYS A 37 -2.20 -1.60 12.88
CA LYS A 37 -3.34 -1.13 12.15
C LYS A 37 -2.98 -0.98 10.69
N ILE A 38 -1.83 -0.41 10.38
CA ILE A 38 -1.43 -0.21 9.01
C ILE A 38 -1.14 -1.56 8.36
N GLU A 39 -0.56 -2.47 9.12
CA GLU A 39 -0.25 -3.78 8.58
C GLU A 39 -1.48 -4.45 8.03
N LEU A 40 -2.58 -4.37 8.73
CA LEU A 40 -3.78 -4.99 8.28
C LEU A 40 -4.23 -4.40 6.96
N GLY A 41 -4.20 -3.08 6.86
CA GLY A 41 -4.60 -2.43 5.62
C GLY A 41 -3.68 -2.75 4.48
N LEU A 42 -2.36 -2.77 4.74
CA LEU A 42 -1.41 -3.09 3.70
C LEU A 42 -1.61 -4.52 3.21
N HIS A 43 -1.83 -5.43 4.15
CA HIS A 43 -2.00 -6.82 3.77
C HIS A 43 -3.20 -6.97 2.84
N GLU A 44 -4.31 -6.34 3.20
CA GLU A 44 -5.47 -6.44 2.38
C GLU A 44 -5.29 -5.80 1.02
N ALA A 45 -4.67 -4.66 0.96
CA ALA A 45 -4.45 -3.98 -0.30
C ALA A 45 -3.48 -4.74 -1.18
N LEU A 46 -2.46 -5.33 -0.58
CA LEU A 46 -1.48 -6.07 -1.37
C LEU A 46 -2.09 -7.38 -1.89
N VAL A 47 -2.90 -8.04 -1.09
CA VAL A 47 -3.56 -9.24 -1.55
C VAL A 47 -4.48 -8.90 -2.72
N ASN A 48 -5.18 -7.80 -2.62
CA ASN A 48 -6.04 -7.39 -3.71
C ASN A 48 -5.22 -7.10 -4.98
N ALA A 49 -4.06 -6.50 -4.84
CA ALA A 49 -3.24 -6.22 -6.00
C ALA A 49 -2.76 -7.52 -6.64
N VAL A 50 -2.38 -8.49 -5.83
CA VAL A 50 -1.91 -9.75 -6.38
C VAL A 50 -3.05 -10.52 -7.03
N VAL A 51 -4.13 -10.68 -6.33
CA VAL A 51 -5.19 -11.55 -6.80
C VAL A 51 -6.07 -10.90 -7.85
N HIS A 52 -6.53 -9.70 -7.57
CA HIS A 52 -7.46 -9.06 -8.47
C HIS A 52 -6.79 -8.16 -9.48
N GLY A 53 -5.73 -7.51 -9.11
CA GLY A 53 -5.04 -6.65 -10.07
C GLY A 53 -4.21 -7.44 -11.03
N ASN A 54 -3.31 -8.25 -10.53
CA ASN A 54 -2.41 -9.01 -11.37
C ASN A 54 -2.91 -10.41 -11.68
N LEU A 55 -4.09 -10.73 -11.24
CA LEU A 55 -4.71 -12.01 -11.50
C LEU A 55 -3.82 -13.18 -11.09
N SER A 56 -3.15 -13.02 -10.00
CA SER A 56 -2.29 -14.04 -9.41
C SER A 56 -1.16 -14.47 -10.35
N ASP A 57 -0.71 -13.58 -11.20
CA ASP A 57 0.34 -13.90 -12.14
C ASP A 57 1.69 -13.54 -11.51
N PRO A 58 2.49 -14.53 -11.15
CA PRO A 58 3.74 -14.24 -10.43
C PRO A 58 4.81 -13.60 -11.31
N SER A 59 4.59 -13.54 -12.59
CA SER A 59 5.58 -12.90 -13.43
C SER A 59 5.37 -11.40 -13.42
N LYS A 60 4.28 -10.93 -12.82
CA LYS A 60 4.06 -9.51 -12.72
C LYS A 60 4.59 -9.03 -11.38
N VAL A 61 4.58 -7.73 -11.17
CA VAL A 61 5.08 -7.19 -9.92
C VAL A 61 4.08 -6.25 -9.32
N ILE A 62 4.28 -5.95 -8.04
CA ILE A 62 3.52 -4.95 -7.34
C ILE A 62 4.51 -3.88 -7.03
N ARG A 63 4.14 -2.64 -7.25
CA ARG A 63 5.01 -1.54 -6.94
C ARG A 63 4.37 -0.74 -5.84
N VAL A 64 5.10 -0.41 -4.80
CA VAL A 64 4.57 0.38 -3.71
C VAL A 64 5.42 1.62 -3.56
N ARG A 65 4.79 2.75 -3.46
CA ARG A 65 5.50 3.98 -3.17
C ARG A 65 5.08 4.44 -1.80
N ARG A 66 6.00 4.89 -1.00
CA ARG A 66 5.71 5.31 0.35
C ARG A 66 6.23 6.71 0.58
N ILE A 67 5.45 7.54 1.25
CA ILE A 67 5.95 8.82 1.63
C ILE A 67 5.55 9.04 3.07
N LEU A 68 6.46 9.50 3.89
CA LEU A 68 6.20 9.70 5.28
C LEU A 68 6.47 11.14 5.61
N THR A 69 5.53 11.79 6.16
CA THR A 69 5.71 13.16 6.56
C THR A 69 5.36 13.25 8.03
N PRO A 70 5.57 14.36 8.67
CA PRO A 70 5.23 14.45 10.06
C PRO A 70 3.77 14.20 10.35
N ASN A 71 2.91 14.51 9.42
CA ASN A 71 1.49 14.36 9.66
C ASN A 71 0.82 13.22 8.95
N TRP A 72 1.47 12.64 7.97
CA TRP A 72 0.83 11.62 7.17
C TRP A 72 1.76 10.53 6.75
N PHE A 73 1.25 9.32 6.74
CA PHE A 73 1.98 8.18 6.19
C PHE A 73 1.14 7.74 5.02
N ILE A 74 1.72 7.66 3.85
CA ILE A 74 0.97 7.29 2.66
C ILE A 74 1.69 6.20 1.90
N TRP A 75 0.95 5.16 1.54
CA TRP A 75 1.48 4.10 0.69
C TRP A 75 0.58 4.04 -0.53
N GLN A 76 1.17 4.01 -1.72
CA GLN A 76 0.41 3.86 -2.93
C GLN A 76 0.76 2.51 -3.51
N ILE A 77 -0.18 1.63 -3.70
CA ILE A 77 0.05 0.28 -4.19
C ILE A 77 -0.44 0.19 -5.61
N GLN A 78 0.43 -0.20 -6.51
CA GLN A 78 0.07 -0.32 -7.90
C GLN A 78 0.34 -1.71 -8.41
N ASP A 79 -0.56 -2.27 -9.20
CA ASP A 79 -0.33 -3.56 -9.81
C ASP A 79 -0.16 -3.35 -11.31
N GLU A 80 0.04 -4.38 -12.05
CA GLU A 80 0.20 -4.28 -13.47
C GLU A 80 -1.05 -4.74 -14.20
N GLY A 81 -2.15 -4.71 -13.55
CA GLY A 81 -3.36 -5.14 -14.17
C GLY A 81 -3.82 -4.17 -15.18
N ILE A 82 -4.92 -4.48 -15.83
CA ILE A 82 -5.39 -3.65 -16.81
C ILE A 82 -6.13 -2.53 -16.23
N GLY A 83 -6.17 -2.32 -15.06
CA GLY A 83 -6.78 -1.16 -14.52
C GLY A 83 -8.19 -1.24 -14.27
N ILE A 84 -8.76 -2.33 -14.28
CA ILE A 84 -10.06 -2.43 -14.05
C ILE A 84 -10.34 -2.30 -12.72
N VAL A 85 -10.91 -1.42 -12.27
CA VAL A 85 -11.17 -1.28 -11.04
C VAL A 85 -12.35 -1.78 -10.64
N LYS A 86 -12.56 -2.61 -9.99
CA LYS A 86 -13.66 -3.12 -9.56
C LYS A 86 -14.24 -2.36 -8.58
N ASN A 87 -14.05 -1.52 -8.25
CA ASN A 87 -14.62 -0.75 -7.35
C ASN A 87 -15.13 -1.34 -6.19
N LYS A 88 -14.94 -2.15 -5.75
CA LYS A 88 -15.38 -2.68 -4.69
C LYS A 88 -14.93 -2.09 -3.60
N ARG A 89 -15.20 -1.55 -2.89
CA ARG A 89 -14.79 -0.93 -1.91
C ARG A 89 -14.56 -1.69 -0.85
N SER A 90 -13.70 -1.80 -0.29
CA SER A 90 -13.50 -2.56 0.72
C SER A 90 -13.60 -1.86 1.88
N SER A 91 -14.56 -1.56 2.26
CA SER A 91 -14.68 -0.83 3.37
C SER A 91 -14.22 -1.44 4.59
N THR A 92 -13.74 -2.58 4.60
CA THR A 92 -13.33 -3.16 5.82
C THR A 92 -11.97 -2.71 6.23
N LEU A 93 -11.30 -1.97 5.44
CA LEU A 93 -9.97 -1.56 5.81
C LEU A 93 -10.03 -0.49 6.87
N PRO A 94 -9.21 -0.59 7.87
CA PRO A 94 -9.23 0.40 8.92
C PRO A 94 -8.65 1.73 8.53
N LEU A 95 -8.06 1.86 7.39
CA LEU A 95 -7.48 3.11 6.96
C LEU A 95 -8.31 3.66 5.85
N GLU A 96 -8.17 4.93 5.62
CA GLU A 96 -8.87 5.51 4.57
C GLU A 96 -8.27 5.11 3.28
N ILE A 97 -8.97 4.57 2.36
CA ILE A 97 -8.49 4.16 1.09
C ILE A 97 -9.13 4.87 -0.01
N SER A 98 -8.42 5.33 -0.94
CA SER A 98 -8.97 6.05 -1.99
C SER A 98 -8.50 5.45 -3.26
N ALA A 99 -9.35 4.97 -4.04
CA ALA A 99 -8.97 4.38 -5.26
C ALA A 99 -8.80 5.40 -6.26
N LYS A 100 -7.81 5.63 -6.81
CA LYS A 100 -7.67 6.59 -7.69
C LYS A 100 -7.76 6.20 -9.02
N SER A 101 -7.86 6.81 -9.85
CA SER A 101 -7.94 6.54 -11.12
C SER A 101 -7.16 5.55 -11.56
N GLY A 102 -7.39 4.69 -11.66
CA GLY A 102 -6.69 3.86 -12.26
C GLY A 102 -5.98 2.86 -11.78
N ARG A 103 -4.96 2.86 -11.45
CA ARG A 103 -4.25 1.91 -11.10
C ARG A 103 -3.76 1.89 -9.81
N GLY A 104 -3.99 2.47 -8.88
CA GLY A 104 -3.40 2.39 -7.60
C GLY A 104 -4.36 2.53 -6.48
N ILE A 105 -4.01 2.00 -5.34
CA ILE A 105 -4.79 2.15 -4.16
C ILE A 105 -3.93 2.89 -3.20
N TYR A 106 -4.44 3.90 -2.54
CA TYR A 106 -3.69 4.64 -1.58
C TYR A 106 -4.13 4.30 -0.19
N LEU A 107 -3.19 4.04 0.69
CA LEU A 107 -3.50 3.87 2.08
C LEU A 107 -2.93 5.08 2.75
N ILE A 108 -3.73 5.82 3.46
CA ILE A 108 -3.32 7.05 4.09
C ILE A 108 -3.61 6.98 5.56
N HIS A 109 -2.62 7.26 6.36
CA HIS A 109 -2.77 7.28 7.81
C HIS A 109 -2.34 8.62 8.32
N LYS A 110 -3.25 9.30 9.02
CA LYS A 110 -2.93 10.58 9.57
C LYS A 110 -2.30 10.35 10.90
N CYS A 111 -1.12 10.81 11.06
CA CYS A 111 -0.48 10.55 12.27
C CYS A 111 -0.48 11.71 13.14
N PHE A 112 -1.30 12.06 13.92
CA PHE A 112 -1.23 13.13 14.68
C PHE A 112 -1.90 12.91 15.79
N ASP A 113 -1.87 13.34 16.62
CA ASP A 113 -2.30 13.11 17.69
C ASP A 113 -2.95 14.03 18.26
N ASP A 114 -3.36 14.35 18.55
CA ASP A 114 -3.94 15.18 19.19
C ASP A 114 -4.31 15.74 19.16
#